data_d852905893bb905d74c58a9871d69ca2
#
_entry.id   d852905893bb905d74c58a9871d69ca2
#
_cell.length_a   1.000
_cell.length_b   1.000
_cell.length_c   1.000
_cell.angle_alpha   90.00
_cell.angle_beta   90.00
_cell.angle_gamma   90.00
#
_symmetry.space_group_name_H-M   'P 1'
#
loop_
_entity.id
_entity.type
_entity.pdbx_description
1 polymer ?
#
loop_
_entity_poly.entity_id
_entity_poly.type
_entity_poly.pdbx_seq_one_letter_code
_entity_poly.pdbx_strand_id
1 'polypeptide(L)' 'MKISELIKTLQGHQQKYGDLEIKQLMGIYTKEGEYLAEGIVPIKKVKYNKKKGYVYIDFV' A
#
# COMPACT_ATOMS: atom_id res chain seq x y z
N MET A 1 -4.49 -5.53 9.61
CA MET A 1 -5.43 -5.98 8.54
C MET A 1 -5.02 -7.35 8.05
N LYS A 2 -5.95 -8.27 7.98
CA LYS A 2 -5.68 -9.61 7.43
C LYS A 2 -5.77 -9.60 5.91
N ILE A 3 -5.12 -10.57 5.27
CA ILE A 3 -5.15 -10.72 3.81
C ILE A 3 -6.60 -10.80 3.30
N SER A 4 -7.45 -11.58 3.96
CA SER A 4 -8.86 -11.72 3.56
C SER A 4 -9.62 -10.40 3.59
N GLU A 5 -9.35 -9.55 4.57
CA GLU A 5 -9.96 -8.22 4.65
C GLU A 5 -9.50 -7.31 3.51
N LEU A 6 -8.22 -7.35 3.20
CA LEU A 6 -7.66 -6.56 2.11
C LEU A 6 -8.23 -7.00 0.76
N ILE A 7 -8.31 -8.31 0.51
CA ILE A 7 -8.89 -8.86 -0.72
C ILE A 7 -10.33 -8.37 -0.89
N LYS A 8 -11.13 -8.46 0.17
CA LYS A 8 -12.52 -8.03 0.13
C LYS A 8 -12.66 -6.55 -0.19
N THR A 9 -11.84 -5.72 0.44
CA THR A 9 -11.83 -4.28 0.21
C THR A 9 -11.44 -3.95 -1.23
N LEU A 10 -10.40 -4.60 -1.74
CA LEU A 10 -9.93 -4.39 -3.11
C LEU A 10 -10.96 -4.86 -4.13
N GLN A 11 -11.62 -5.98 -3.90
CA GLN A 11 -12.69 -6.47 -4.77
C GLN A 11 -13.87 -5.49 -4.81
N GLY A 12 -14.22 -4.88 -3.69
CA GLY A 12 -15.26 -3.86 -3.64
C GLY A 12 -14.92 -2.64 -4.51
N HIS A 13 -13.69 -2.18 -4.45
CA HIS A 13 -13.22 -1.08 -5.28
C HIS A 13 -13.14 -1.47 -6.75
N GLN A 14 -12.68 -2.68 -7.05
CA GLN A 14 -12.61 -3.19 -8.42
C GLN A 14 -13.98 -3.23 -9.08
N GLN A 15 -15.00 -3.68 -8.35
CA GLN A 15 -16.38 -3.73 -8.86
C GLN A 15 -16.97 -2.34 -9.08
N LYS A 16 -16.64 -1.39 -8.21
CA LYS A 16 -17.20 -0.03 -8.26
C LYS A 16 -16.49 0.85 -9.29
N TYR A 17 -15.16 0.75 -9.36
CA TYR A 17 -14.33 1.67 -10.15
C TYR A 17 -13.59 1.01 -11.31
N GLY A 18 -13.62 -0.32 -11.42
CA GLY A 18 -12.86 -1.08 -12.42
C GLY A 18 -11.53 -1.57 -11.90
N ASP A 19 -10.80 -2.26 -12.74
CA ASP A 19 -9.50 -2.85 -12.40
C ASP A 19 -8.39 -1.80 -12.54
N LEU A 20 -8.36 -0.89 -11.59
CA LEU A 20 -7.41 0.22 -11.57
C LEU A 20 -6.09 -0.17 -10.91
N GLU A 21 -5.04 0.56 -11.23
CA GLU A 21 -3.74 0.38 -10.59
C GLU A 21 -3.77 0.84 -9.13
N ILE A 22 -3.11 0.08 -8.26
CA ILE A 22 -2.96 0.44 -6.85
C ILE A 22 -1.64 1.17 -6.66
N LYS A 23 -1.68 2.29 -5.97
CA LYS A 23 -0.49 3.06 -5.61
C LYS A 23 -0.47 3.34 -4.12
N GLN A 24 0.70 3.54 -3.58
CA GLN A 24 0.88 3.89 -2.17
C GLN A 24 1.14 5.37 -2.02
N LEU A 25 0.39 6.01 -1.14
CA LEU A 25 0.63 7.40 -0.77
C LEU A 25 1.76 7.45 0.25
N MET A 26 2.75 8.32 0.02
CA MET A 26 3.88 8.50 0.91
C MET A 26 4.04 9.96 1.26
N GLY A 27 4.02 10.29 2.56
CA GLY A 27 4.26 11.62 3.06
C GLY A 27 5.74 11.88 3.29
N ILE A 28 6.19 13.07 2.98
CA ILE A 28 7.57 13.51 3.24
C ILE A 28 7.53 14.58 4.32
N TYR A 29 8.28 14.35 5.40
CA TYR A 29 8.32 15.22 6.58
C TYR A 29 9.73 15.71 6.88
N THR A 30 9.84 16.88 7.49
CA THR A 30 11.11 17.36 8.03
C THR A 30 11.46 16.64 9.32
N LYS A 31 12.69 16.87 9.84
CA LYS A 31 13.10 16.34 11.14
C LYS A 31 12.25 16.87 12.29
N GLU A 32 11.71 18.06 12.14
CA GLU A 32 10.82 18.70 13.11
C GLU A 32 9.38 18.24 13.01
N GLY A 33 9.07 17.36 12.05
CA GLY A 33 7.73 16.84 11.84
C GLY A 33 6.83 17.68 10.95
N GLU A 34 7.36 18.67 10.27
CA GLU A 34 6.60 19.47 9.31
C GLU A 34 6.39 18.69 8.01
N TYR A 35 5.15 18.74 7.50
CA TYR A 35 4.79 18.08 6.27
C TYR A 35 5.30 18.90 5.06
N LEU A 36 6.10 18.28 4.21
CA LEU A 36 6.68 18.93 3.03
C LEU A 36 5.92 18.61 1.74
N ALA A 37 5.63 17.34 1.50
CA ALA A 37 5.05 16.91 0.23
C ALA A 37 4.43 15.53 0.32
N GLU A 38 3.53 15.21 -0.62
CA GLU A 38 3.04 13.87 -0.84
C GLU A 38 3.64 13.31 -2.11
N GLY A 39 4.08 12.04 -2.04
CA GLY A 39 4.50 11.28 -3.18
C GLY A 39 3.56 10.11 -3.40
N ILE A 40 3.36 9.70 -4.65
CA ILE A 40 2.62 8.51 -4.99
C ILE A 40 3.58 7.52 -5.61
N VAL A 41 3.72 6.33 -5.00
CA VAL A 41 4.64 5.29 -5.47
C VAL A 41 3.86 4.06 -5.93
N PRO A 42 4.24 3.46 -7.08
CA PRO A 42 3.58 2.24 -7.54
C PRO A 42 3.92 1.07 -6.62
N ILE A 43 2.96 0.18 -6.44
CA ILE A 43 3.19 -1.08 -5.75
C ILE A 43 3.73 -2.07 -6.77
N LYS A 44 4.95 -2.58 -6.54
CA LYS A 44 5.59 -3.49 -7.49
C LYS A 44 5.49 -4.94 -7.09
N LYS A 45 5.57 -5.25 -5.81
CA LYS A 45 5.58 -6.63 -5.34
C LYS A 45 4.89 -6.75 -3.99
N VAL A 46 4.34 -7.92 -3.74
CA VAL A 46 3.89 -8.32 -2.41
C VAL A 46 4.81 -9.44 -1.96
N LYS A 47 5.46 -9.28 -0.83
CA LYS A 47 6.47 -10.20 -0.33
C LYS A 47 6.06 -10.82 1.00
N TYR A 48 6.67 -11.95 1.32
CA TYR A 48 6.46 -12.64 2.57
C TYR A 48 7.72 -12.57 3.43
N ASN A 49 7.58 -12.12 4.68
CA ASN A 49 8.66 -12.15 5.65
C ASN A 49 8.54 -13.42 6.49
N LYS A 50 9.37 -14.41 6.16
CA LYS A 50 9.33 -15.72 6.81
C LYS A 50 9.71 -15.67 8.29
N LYS A 51 10.66 -14.79 8.65
CA LYS A 51 11.16 -14.70 10.03
C LYS A 51 10.12 -14.11 10.98
N LYS A 52 9.39 -13.12 10.53
CA LYS A 52 8.40 -12.41 11.35
C LYS A 52 6.97 -12.85 11.09
N GLY A 53 6.71 -13.59 10.04
CA GLY A 53 5.40 -14.18 9.75
C GLY A 53 4.34 -13.19 9.29
N TYR A 54 4.71 -12.23 8.44
CA TYR A 54 3.74 -11.34 7.83
C TYR A 54 4.04 -11.10 6.35
N VAL A 55 3.01 -10.66 5.64
CA VAL A 55 3.11 -10.23 4.24
C VAL A 55 3.21 -8.70 4.21
N TYR A 56 4.03 -8.18 3.32
CA TYR A 56 4.18 -6.73 3.17
C TYR A 56 4.21 -6.31 1.71
N ILE A 57 3.85 -5.05 1.50
CA ILE A 57 3.83 -4.44 0.17
C ILE A 57 5.18 -3.75 -0.05
N ASP A 58 5.81 -4.07 -1.17
CA ASP A 58 7.11 -3.53 -1.54
C ASP A 58 6.97 -2.73 -2.83
N PHE A 59 7.45 -1.51 -2.79
CA PHE A 59 7.43 -0.58 -3.93
C PHE A 59 8.83 -0.25 -4.47
N VAL A 60 9.83 -0.91 -3.94
CA VAL A 60 11.23 -0.69 -4.34
C VAL A 60 11.70 -1.72 -5.34
#